data_36dc73d4faa0f40259dafc55beca01d7
#
_entry.id   36dc73d4faa0f40259dafc55beca01d7
#
_cell.length_a   1.000
_cell.length_b   1.000
_cell.length_c   1.000
_cell.angle_alpha   90.00
_cell.angle_beta   90.00
_cell.angle_gamma   90.00
#
_symmetry.space_group_name_H-M   'P 1'
#
loop_
_entity.id
_entity.type
_entity.pdbx_description
1 polymer ?
#
loop_
_entity_poly.entity_id
_entity_poly.type
_entity_poly.pdbx_seq_one_letter_code
_entity_poly.pdbx_strand_id
1 'polypeptide(L)'
;MIKIAIKIPKYKFRNSCYWFYILKNCVFSFLLFIYTNPAHAQFPEGFSATGNFDEQEISVTDTSGKVSILINAPTNLDHKRKTFLIFYALPNGNTIEWTKGKKTQPGDDWHFNIQHIAAQTRYVRHLDKKNNYILVYLMAAQKSWPAWKRNTPDSLHIIKKMVDSITALFASLSPKIILNGHSGGGSFIFGFLDAVEKIPANIERIAFLDSDYGYEEKHKTKIIQWLKQSKKNKLLVLAYNDSVVIYNGKPLVSPTGGTWYRSRLMQRNLSEAFAFTSDADTAFITHEALKGQIKIILKKNPGGLIYHTEQVERNGFILSLFSGTKFNNKKYFTYFGDRVYEHWIKD
;
A
#
# COMPACT_ATOMS: atom_id res chain seq x y z
N MET A 1 16.10 -15.36 -13.96
CA MET A 1 16.79 -16.30 -13.04
C MET A 1 17.94 -15.55 -12.42
N ILE A 2 17.83 -15.19 -11.16
CA ILE A 2 18.95 -14.59 -10.42
C ILE A 2 19.72 -15.77 -9.80
N LYS A 3 20.93 -16.01 -10.27
CA LYS A 3 21.83 -16.99 -9.65
C LYS A 3 22.59 -16.31 -8.53
N ILE A 4 22.27 -16.65 -7.30
CA ILE A 4 23.08 -16.29 -6.14
C ILE A 4 24.03 -17.46 -5.88
N ALA A 5 25.34 -17.25 -6.04
CA ALA A 5 26.35 -18.23 -5.72
C ALA A 5 26.75 -18.09 -4.25
N ILE A 6 26.35 -19.04 -3.41
CA ILE A 6 26.77 -19.13 -2.02
C ILE A 6 27.99 -20.02 -1.94
N LYS A 7 29.10 -19.47 -1.46
CA LYS A 7 30.34 -20.22 -1.17
C LYS A 7 30.27 -20.73 0.26
N ILE A 8 30.17 -22.05 0.43
CA ILE A 8 30.19 -22.72 1.74
C ILE A 8 31.64 -23.13 2.07
N PRO A 9 32.20 -22.75 3.23
CA PRO A 9 33.49 -23.26 3.65
C PRO A 9 33.38 -24.68 4.16
N LYS A 10 34.25 -25.57 3.67
CA LYS A 10 34.39 -26.93 4.14
C LYS A 10 35.17 -26.96 5.44
N TYR A 11 34.55 -27.40 6.52
CA TYR A 11 35.27 -27.80 7.73
C TYR A 11 35.53 -29.31 7.72
N LYS A 12 36.81 -29.69 7.88
CA LYS A 12 37.28 -31.04 8.06
C LYS A 12 37.04 -31.51 9.49
N PHE A 13 36.26 -32.55 9.66
CA PHE A 13 36.22 -33.29 10.95
C PHE A 13 37.42 -34.22 11.03
N ARG A 14 38.10 -34.15 12.13
CA ARG A 14 39.19 -35.07 12.52
C ARG A 14 38.63 -36.01 13.58
N ASN A 15 38.64 -37.32 13.27
CA ASN A 15 38.26 -38.40 14.17
C ASN A 15 39.18 -38.50 15.38
N SER A 16 38.61 -38.75 16.55
CA SER A 16 39.31 -39.47 17.62
C SER A 16 38.30 -40.27 18.44
N CYS A 17 38.44 -41.58 18.38
CA CYS A 17 37.82 -42.56 19.28
C CYS A 17 38.45 -42.48 20.69
N TYR A 18 37.64 -42.73 21.74
CA TYR A 18 38.00 -43.69 22.81
C TYR A 18 36.85 -43.87 23.83
N TRP A 19 36.31 -45.07 23.90
CA TRP A 19 36.06 -46.02 24.98
C TRP A 19 35.02 -45.75 26.09
N PHE A 20 34.13 -46.74 26.15
CA PHE A 20 33.21 -47.21 27.19
C PHE A 20 33.70 -47.09 28.65
N TYR A 21 32.79 -46.79 29.58
CA TYR A 21 32.47 -47.58 30.78
C TYR A 21 31.11 -47.21 31.39
N ILE A 22 30.47 -48.26 31.94
CA ILE A 22 29.14 -48.39 32.54
C ILE A 22 29.13 -47.74 33.92
N LEU A 23 28.03 -47.11 34.40
CA LEU A 23 27.32 -47.52 35.63
C LEU A 23 26.19 -46.53 36.02
N LYS A 24 24.97 -47.12 36.08
CA LYS A 24 23.89 -46.95 37.10
C LYS A 24 23.45 -45.58 37.63
N ASN A 25 22.13 -45.38 37.36
CA ASN A 25 21.12 -44.77 38.26
C ASN A 25 21.43 -43.43 38.94
N CYS A 26 21.00 -42.37 38.32
CA CYS A 26 20.35 -41.25 39.01
C CYS A 26 19.33 -40.65 38.08
N VAL A 27 18.04 -40.77 38.47
CA VAL A 27 16.94 -40.04 37.84
C VAL A 27 17.12 -38.57 38.22
N PHE A 28 17.74 -37.83 37.34
CA PHE A 28 17.73 -36.37 37.38
C PHE A 28 16.74 -35.93 36.30
N SER A 29 15.55 -35.52 36.74
CA SER A 29 14.60 -34.82 35.90
C SER A 29 15.19 -33.51 35.44
N PHE A 30 15.85 -33.53 34.30
CA PHE A 30 16.25 -32.31 33.58
C PHE A 30 15.00 -31.77 32.93
N LEU A 31 14.31 -30.85 33.64
CA LEU A 31 13.34 -29.96 33.02
C LEU A 31 14.12 -29.11 32.01
N LEU A 32 14.13 -29.58 30.77
CA LEU A 32 14.52 -28.77 29.61
C LEU A 32 13.47 -27.63 29.50
N PHE A 33 13.76 -26.50 30.12
CA PHE A 33 13.11 -25.26 29.73
C PHE A 33 13.54 -24.98 28.31
N ILE A 34 12.75 -25.48 27.35
CA ILE A 34 12.80 -25.00 25.96
C ILE A 34 12.34 -23.53 26.05
N TYR A 35 13.28 -22.62 26.16
CA TYR A 35 13.03 -21.23 25.81
C TYR A 35 12.73 -21.23 24.34
N THR A 36 11.45 -21.36 24.01
CA THR A 36 10.96 -20.99 22.68
C THR A 36 11.09 -19.48 22.60
N ASN A 37 12.22 -19.01 22.12
CA ASN A 37 12.28 -17.64 21.62
C ASN A 37 11.11 -17.50 20.65
N PRO A 38 10.22 -16.51 20.83
CA PRO A 38 9.19 -16.26 19.84
C PRO A 38 9.94 -16.09 18.51
N ALA A 39 9.61 -16.92 17.53
CA ALA A 39 10.21 -16.84 16.20
C ALA A 39 9.84 -15.47 15.64
N HIS A 40 10.73 -14.48 15.80
CA HIS A 40 10.64 -13.22 15.09
C HIS A 40 10.85 -13.54 13.61
N ALA A 41 10.01 -12.99 12.75
CA ALA A 41 10.21 -13.10 11.31
C ALA A 41 11.60 -12.58 10.98
N GLN A 42 12.45 -13.46 10.50
CA GLN A 42 13.73 -13.02 9.97
C GLN A 42 13.47 -12.23 8.70
N PHE A 43 13.76 -10.93 8.74
CA PHE A 43 13.66 -10.10 7.57
C PHE A 43 14.62 -10.58 6.48
N PRO A 44 14.28 -10.34 5.19
CA PRO A 44 15.26 -10.45 4.13
C PRO A 44 16.52 -9.64 4.49
N GLU A 45 17.70 -10.13 4.13
CA GLU A 45 18.95 -9.39 4.34
C GLU A 45 18.90 -8.01 3.68
N GLY A 46 19.55 -7.01 4.30
CA GLY A 46 19.68 -5.66 3.78
C GLY A 46 18.76 -4.61 4.38
N PHE A 47 17.84 -4.97 5.29
CA PHE A 47 17.09 -3.97 6.05
C PHE A 47 17.98 -3.24 7.05
N SER A 48 17.83 -1.92 7.13
CA SER A 48 18.54 -1.05 8.07
C SER A 48 17.54 -0.30 8.95
N ALA A 49 17.81 -0.22 10.25
CA ALA A 49 16.99 0.55 11.18
C ALA A 49 17.02 2.04 10.81
N THR A 50 15.87 2.70 10.85
CA THR A 50 15.77 4.14 10.56
C THR A 50 16.18 5.02 11.74
N GLY A 51 16.38 4.42 12.92
CA GLY A 51 16.68 5.13 14.18
C GLY A 51 15.47 5.80 14.84
N ASN A 52 14.26 5.70 14.25
CA ASN A 52 13.04 6.32 14.74
C ASN A 52 11.84 5.39 14.59
N PHE A 53 10.88 5.50 15.51
CA PHE A 53 9.56 4.84 15.45
C PHE A 53 9.60 3.30 15.31
N ASP A 54 10.68 2.64 15.72
CA ASP A 54 10.86 1.18 15.59
C ASP A 54 10.63 0.70 14.14
N GLU A 55 11.19 1.43 13.19
CA GLU A 55 11.09 1.16 11.76
C GLU A 55 12.44 0.76 11.16
N GLN A 56 12.37 -0.03 10.11
CA GLN A 56 13.51 -0.39 9.27
C GLN A 56 13.13 -0.29 7.80
N GLU A 57 14.11 -0.03 6.95
CA GLU A 57 13.94 0.20 5.53
C GLU A 57 14.97 -0.56 4.70
N ILE A 58 14.56 -0.93 3.49
CA ILE A 58 15.45 -1.40 2.43
C ILE A 58 15.10 -0.69 1.12
N SER A 59 16.12 -0.22 0.42
CA SER A 59 15.98 0.34 -0.92
C SER A 59 16.40 -0.70 -1.95
N VAL A 60 15.57 -0.88 -2.96
CA VAL A 60 15.81 -1.80 -4.08
C VAL A 60 15.48 -1.07 -5.37
N THR A 61 16.20 -1.38 -6.44
CA THR A 61 15.84 -0.92 -7.78
C THR A 61 15.49 -2.11 -8.64
N ASP A 62 14.30 -2.10 -9.22
CA ASP A 62 13.98 -3.06 -10.29
C ASP A 62 14.69 -2.61 -11.56
N THR A 63 15.72 -3.36 -11.92
CA THR A 63 16.60 -3.03 -13.07
C THR A 63 15.90 -3.22 -14.41
N SER A 64 14.91 -4.12 -14.50
CA SER A 64 14.18 -4.39 -15.74
C SER A 64 13.30 -3.22 -16.16
N GLY A 65 12.70 -2.54 -15.19
CA GLY A 65 11.80 -1.40 -15.41
C GLY A 65 12.33 -0.07 -14.91
N LYS A 66 13.52 -0.01 -14.30
CA LYS A 66 14.07 1.20 -13.67
C LYS A 66 13.12 1.82 -12.66
N VAL A 67 12.47 0.98 -11.83
CA VAL A 67 11.58 1.41 -10.75
C VAL A 67 12.36 1.44 -9.44
N SER A 68 12.32 2.57 -8.75
CA SER A 68 12.87 2.68 -7.39
C SER A 68 11.85 2.20 -6.38
N ILE A 69 12.26 1.34 -5.48
CA ILE A 69 11.41 0.69 -4.47
C ILE A 69 12.03 0.96 -3.11
N LEU A 70 11.23 1.47 -2.17
CA LEU A 70 11.58 1.54 -0.76
C LEU A 70 10.56 0.72 0.03
N ILE A 71 11.03 -0.25 0.80
CA ILE A 71 10.18 -1.04 1.69
C ILE A 71 10.44 -0.57 3.11
N ASN A 72 9.38 -0.13 3.80
CA ASN A 72 9.40 0.28 5.19
C ASN A 72 8.57 -0.72 6.02
N ALA A 73 9.16 -1.26 7.06
CA ALA A 73 8.55 -2.24 7.95
C ALA A 73 8.81 -1.91 9.43
N PRO A 74 7.97 -2.39 10.37
CA PRO A 74 8.33 -2.40 11.78
C PRO A 74 9.59 -3.23 12.00
N THR A 75 10.44 -2.88 12.97
CA THR A 75 11.63 -3.69 13.34
C THR A 75 11.25 -5.08 13.84
N ASN A 76 10.08 -5.20 14.47
CA ASN A 76 9.55 -6.46 14.96
C ASN A 76 8.25 -6.82 14.26
N LEU A 77 8.23 -7.95 13.54
CA LEU A 77 7.04 -8.55 12.96
C LEU A 77 6.63 -9.77 13.79
N ASP A 78 5.36 -9.81 14.16
CA ASP A 78 4.78 -10.96 14.85
C ASP A 78 4.12 -11.89 13.83
N HIS A 79 4.62 -13.10 13.67
CA HIS A 79 4.08 -14.11 12.75
C HIS A 79 2.63 -14.52 13.04
N LYS A 80 2.18 -14.31 14.28
CA LYS A 80 0.79 -14.63 14.68
C LYS A 80 -0.20 -13.57 14.22
N ARG A 81 0.30 -12.39 13.82
CA ARG A 81 -0.54 -11.30 13.34
C ARG A 81 -0.74 -11.38 11.83
N LYS A 82 -1.92 -11.02 11.39
CA LYS A 82 -2.17 -10.81 9.97
C LYS A 82 -1.25 -9.70 9.46
N THR A 83 -0.58 -9.97 8.35
CA THR A 83 0.32 -9.00 7.72
C THR A 83 -0.34 -8.39 6.49
N PHE A 84 -0.34 -7.07 6.41
CA PHE A 84 -0.69 -6.31 5.23
C PHE A 84 0.58 -5.79 4.55
N LEU A 85 0.71 -6.09 3.26
CA LEU A 85 1.74 -5.55 2.38
C LEU A 85 1.08 -4.51 1.48
N ILE A 86 1.43 -3.24 1.70
CA ILE A 86 0.82 -2.10 1.06
C ILE A 86 1.73 -1.64 -0.08
N PHE A 87 1.29 -1.77 -1.31
CA PHE A 87 1.96 -1.21 -2.48
C PHE A 87 1.40 0.19 -2.71
N TYR A 88 2.22 1.20 -2.46
CA TYR A 88 1.86 2.60 -2.67
C TYR A 88 2.58 3.15 -3.90
N ALA A 89 1.83 3.29 -5.00
CA ALA A 89 2.35 3.87 -6.22
C ALA A 89 2.31 5.40 -6.14
N LEU A 90 3.47 6.02 -6.29
CA LEU A 90 3.66 7.46 -6.14
C LEU A 90 2.94 8.26 -7.22
N PRO A 91 2.51 9.50 -6.91
CA PRO A 91 1.97 10.42 -7.89
C PRO A 91 3.05 10.90 -8.88
N ASN A 92 2.59 11.46 -9.98
CA ASN A 92 3.49 12.06 -10.95
C ASN A 92 4.31 13.21 -10.33
N GLY A 93 5.58 13.28 -10.70
CA GLY A 93 6.49 14.34 -10.28
C GLY A 93 7.11 14.15 -8.89
N ASN A 94 6.59 13.28 -8.04
CA ASN A 94 7.07 13.12 -6.66
C ASN A 94 8.21 12.12 -6.53
N THR A 95 9.08 12.36 -5.55
CA THR A 95 10.09 11.41 -5.08
C THR A 95 9.56 10.59 -3.91
N ILE A 96 10.27 9.52 -3.55
CA ILE A 96 9.97 8.72 -2.36
C ILE A 96 10.08 9.60 -1.11
N GLU A 97 11.11 10.45 -1.01
CA GLU A 97 11.37 11.32 0.13
C GLU A 97 10.24 12.34 0.31
N TRP A 98 9.81 13.00 -0.76
CA TRP A 98 8.66 13.91 -0.73
C TRP A 98 7.37 13.20 -0.30
N THR A 99 7.17 11.99 -0.79
CA THR A 99 5.99 11.17 -0.45
C THR A 99 6.02 10.68 1.00
N LYS A 100 7.19 10.29 1.52
CA LYS A 100 7.38 9.99 2.95
C LYS A 100 6.95 11.19 3.79
N GLY A 101 7.37 12.36 3.38
CA GLY A 101 7.17 13.62 4.09
C GLY A 101 8.11 13.80 5.27
N LYS A 102 8.29 15.03 5.66
CA LYS A 102 9.01 15.43 6.88
C LYS A 102 8.41 16.73 7.43
N LYS A 103 8.77 17.10 8.66
CA LYS A 103 8.50 18.43 9.16
C LYS A 103 9.39 19.43 8.42
N THR A 104 8.75 20.36 7.73
CA THR A 104 9.47 21.29 6.87
C THR A 104 10.10 22.42 7.69
N GLN A 105 11.29 22.87 7.24
CA GLN A 105 12.02 24.02 7.74
C GLN A 105 12.04 25.11 6.66
N PRO A 106 12.33 26.37 6.99
CA PRO A 106 12.51 27.40 5.99
C PRO A 106 13.52 27.01 4.93
N GLY A 107 13.15 27.08 3.66
CA GLY A 107 13.97 26.67 2.50
C GLY A 107 13.74 25.24 2.01
N ASP A 108 12.98 24.43 2.74
CA ASP A 108 12.58 23.10 2.26
C ASP A 108 11.59 23.21 1.10
N ASP A 109 11.63 22.20 0.23
CA ASP A 109 10.64 22.05 -0.84
C ASP A 109 9.26 21.73 -0.24
N TRP A 110 8.23 22.46 -0.68
CA TRP A 110 6.86 22.31 -0.20
C TRP A 110 6.26 20.92 -0.39
N HIS A 111 6.80 20.13 -1.35
CA HIS A 111 6.35 18.75 -1.58
C HIS A 111 6.53 17.85 -0.36
N PHE A 112 7.48 18.15 0.52
CA PHE A 112 7.64 17.40 1.78
C PHE A 112 6.44 17.53 2.71
N ASN A 113 5.64 18.58 2.60
CA ASN A 113 4.50 18.83 3.48
C ASN A 113 3.15 18.50 2.86
N ILE A 114 3.07 17.47 2.01
CA ILE A 114 1.81 17.09 1.35
C ILE A 114 1.30 15.74 1.86
N GLN A 115 1.95 14.65 1.47
CA GLN A 115 1.35 13.33 1.61
C GLN A 115 1.60 12.69 2.97
N HIS A 116 2.81 12.86 3.50
CA HIS A 116 3.23 12.30 4.79
C HIS A 116 2.88 10.81 4.97
N ILE A 117 3.07 10.00 3.91
CA ILE A 117 2.68 8.59 3.93
C ILE A 117 3.39 7.80 5.04
N ALA A 118 4.62 8.19 5.41
CA ALA A 118 5.32 7.58 6.55
C ALA A 118 4.58 7.85 7.86
N ALA A 119 4.21 9.12 8.11
CA ALA A 119 3.50 9.51 9.33
C ALA A 119 2.10 8.88 9.41
N GLN A 120 1.37 8.84 8.28
CA GLN A 120 0.08 8.16 8.21
C GLN A 120 0.20 6.66 8.49
N THR A 121 1.27 6.00 7.99
CA THR A 121 1.54 4.58 8.27
C THR A 121 1.86 4.34 9.75
N ARG A 122 2.65 5.22 10.38
CA ARG A 122 2.95 5.17 11.82
C ARG A 122 1.69 5.27 12.66
N TYR A 123 0.81 6.20 12.31
CA TYR A 123 -0.50 6.34 12.96
C TYR A 123 -1.34 5.07 12.83
N VAL A 124 -1.39 4.46 11.63
CA VAL A 124 -2.08 3.18 11.41
C VAL A 124 -1.51 2.07 12.30
N ARG A 125 -0.19 1.93 12.33
CA ARG A 125 0.51 0.96 13.21
C ARG A 125 0.26 1.22 14.69
N HIS A 126 0.13 2.50 15.08
CA HIS A 126 -0.21 2.88 16.45
C HIS A 126 -1.63 2.45 16.83
N LEU A 127 -2.62 2.67 15.97
CA LEU A 127 -4.00 2.31 16.25
C LEU A 127 -4.25 0.81 16.19
N ASP A 128 -3.73 0.14 15.18
CA ASP A 128 -3.98 -1.28 14.95
C ASP A 128 -2.77 -2.15 15.33
N LYS A 129 -2.66 -2.43 16.61
CA LYS A 129 -1.63 -3.32 17.17
C LYS A 129 -1.87 -4.81 16.88
N LYS A 130 -2.99 -5.18 16.26
CA LYS A 130 -3.34 -6.58 15.99
C LYS A 130 -2.84 -7.07 14.64
N ASN A 131 -2.41 -6.17 13.78
CA ASN A 131 -1.91 -6.48 12.44
C ASN A 131 -0.52 -5.91 12.23
N ASN A 132 0.25 -6.52 11.32
CA ASN A 132 1.49 -5.96 10.81
C ASN A 132 1.18 -5.17 9.53
N TYR A 133 1.85 -4.02 9.35
CA TYR A 133 1.74 -3.19 8.15
C TYR A 133 3.13 -2.94 7.57
N ILE A 134 3.39 -3.48 6.39
CA ILE A 134 4.61 -3.26 5.61
C ILE A 134 4.23 -2.38 4.43
N LEU A 135 4.98 -1.30 4.24
CA LEU A 135 4.71 -0.31 3.19
C LEU A 135 5.79 -0.38 2.12
N VAL A 136 5.37 -0.46 0.86
CA VAL A 136 6.22 -0.49 -0.32
C VAL A 136 5.94 0.77 -1.13
N TYR A 137 6.87 1.71 -1.13
CA TYR A 137 6.83 2.87 -2.00
C TYR A 137 7.34 2.48 -3.39
N LEU A 138 6.60 2.85 -4.41
CA LEU A 138 6.91 2.54 -5.80
C LEU A 138 7.02 3.81 -6.63
N MET A 139 8.22 4.16 -7.06
CA MET A 139 8.51 5.32 -7.90
C MET A 139 8.95 4.86 -9.29
N ALA A 140 8.13 5.12 -10.30
CA ALA A 140 8.49 4.84 -11.68
C ALA A 140 9.64 5.75 -12.16
N ALA A 141 10.43 5.27 -13.11
CA ALA A 141 11.34 6.11 -13.85
C ALA A 141 10.61 7.34 -14.42
N GLN A 142 11.30 8.47 -14.51
CA GLN A 142 10.72 9.76 -14.93
C GLN A 142 9.63 10.28 -13.97
N LYS A 143 9.49 9.68 -12.78
CA LYS A 143 8.47 10.02 -11.77
C LYS A 143 7.04 10.04 -12.34
N SER A 144 6.72 9.14 -13.27
CA SER A 144 5.40 9.09 -13.91
C SER A 144 5.03 7.68 -14.34
N TRP A 145 4.09 7.05 -13.64
CA TRP A 145 3.56 5.74 -13.98
C TRP A 145 2.89 5.70 -15.36
N PRO A 146 2.07 6.70 -15.78
CA PRO A 146 1.50 6.72 -17.12
C PRO A 146 2.57 6.79 -18.22
N ALA A 147 3.58 7.66 -18.06
CA ALA A 147 4.67 7.78 -19.04
C ALA A 147 5.53 6.52 -19.06
N TRP A 148 5.90 6.00 -17.87
CA TRP A 148 6.66 4.77 -17.73
C TRP A 148 5.96 3.60 -18.43
N LYS A 149 4.65 3.42 -18.18
CA LYS A 149 3.87 2.33 -18.78
C LYS A 149 3.82 2.40 -20.30
N ARG A 150 3.76 3.61 -20.88
CA ARG A 150 3.79 3.79 -22.35
C ARG A 150 5.16 3.54 -22.97
N ASN A 151 6.22 3.89 -22.23
CA ASN A 151 7.58 3.88 -22.75
C ASN A 151 8.38 2.62 -22.40
N THR A 152 7.80 1.71 -21.61
CA THR A 152 8.45 0.48 -21.17
C THR A 152 7.80 -0.73 -21.87
N PRO A 153 8.54 -1.44 -22.73
CA PRO A 153 8.07 -2.71 -23.27
C PRO A 153 7.69 -3.68 -22.13
N ASP A 154 6.67 -4.48 -22.34
CA ASP A 154 6.19 -5.47 -21.37
C ASP A 154 5.86 -4.91 -19.98
N SER A 155 5.55 -3.61 -19.89
CA SER A 155 5.28 -2.91 -18.63
C SER A 155 4.27 -3.62 -17.72
N LEU A 156 3.25 -4.25 -18.30
CA LEU A 156 2.24 -5.00 -17.53
C LEU A 156 2.85 -6.23 -16.86
N HIS A 157 3.66 -7.00 -17.59
CA HIS A 157 4.38 -8.15 -17.06
C HIS A 157 5.36 -7.74 -15.94
N ILE A 158 6.07 -6.63 -16.14
CA ILE A 158 7.02 -6.08 -15.15
C ILE A 158 6.27 -5.67 -13.87
N ILE A 159 5.12 -5.00 -13.97
CA ILE A 159 4.29 -4.63 -12.81
C ILE A 159 3.87 -5.89 -12.03
N LYS A 160 3.34 -6.90 -12.72
CA LYS A 160 2.93 -8.15 -12.07
C LYS A 160 4.10 -8.84 -11.37
N LYS A 161 5.21 -9.00 -12.09
CA LYS A 161 6.43 -9.63 -11.56
C LYS A 161 6.97 -8.89 -10.34
N MET A 162 6.92 -7.56 -10.32
CA MET A 162 7.32 -6.74 -9.19
C MET A 162 6.45 -7.02 -7.95
N VAL A 163 5.11 -7.02 -8.11
CA VAL A 163 4.19 -7.35 -7.02
C VAL A 163 4.45 -8.76 -6.51
N ASP A 164 4.59 -9.74 -7.41
CA ASP A 164 4.84 -11.13 -7.04
C ASP A 164 6.18 -11.30 -6.31
N SER A 165 7.26 -10.69 -6.82
CA SER A 165 8.60 -10.81 -6.25
C SER A 165 8.68 -10.18 -4.86
N ILE A 166 8.11 -8.99 -4.67
CA ILE A 166 8.09 -8.33 -3.35
C ILE A 166 7.20 -9.12 -2.38
N THR A 167 6.07 -9.66 -2.85
CA THR A 167 5.20 -10.52 -2.01
C THR A 167 5.95 -11.77 -1.56
N ALA A 168 6.74 -12.37 -2.44
CA ALA A 168 7.54 -13.56 -2.12
C ALA A 168 8.60 -13.32 -1.04
N LEU A 169 9.14 -12.09 -0.90
CA LEU A 169 10.06 -11.73 0.19
C LEU A 169 9.43 -11.92 1.58
N PHE A 170 8.12 -11.83 1.66
CA PHE A 170 7.36 -11.94 2.91
C PHE A 170 6.44 -13.18 2.93
N ALA A 171 6.76 -14.21 2.14
CA ALA A 171 5.91 -15.41 2.00
C ALA A 171 5.64 -16.12 3.34
N SER A 172 6.63 -16.12 4.25
CA SER A 172 6.49 -16.71 5.60
C SER A 172 5.38 -16.05 6.46
N LEU A 173 5.02 -14.80 6.14
CA LEU A 173 3.95 -14.05 6.81
C LEU A 173 2.59 -14.18 6.10
N SER A 174 2.52 -14.89 4.97
CA SER A 174 1.31 -15.03 4.15
C SER A 174 0.54 -13.71 3.95
N PRO A 175 1.19 -12.65 3.42
CA PRO A 175 0.65 -11.30 3.46
C PRO A 175 -0.62 -11.15 2.63
N LYS A 176 -1.52 -10.30 3.12
CA LYS A 176 -2.62 -9.74 2.33
C LYS A 176 -2.15 -8.44 1.70
N ILE A 177 -2.42 -8.29 0.43
CA ILE A 177 -1.96 -7.17 -0.38
C ILE A 177 -3.00 -6.06 -0.41
N ILE A 178 -2.51 -4.84 -0.30
CA ILE A 178 -3.26 -3.61 -0.53
C ILE A 178 -2.62 -2.89 -1.70
N LEU A 179 -3.35 -2.70 -2.79
CA LEU A 179 -2.95 -1.85 -3.90
C LEU A 179 -3.47 -0.44 -3.64
N ASN A 180 -2.58 0.52 -3.55
CA ASN A 180 -2.88 1.91 -3.22
C ASN A 180 -2.07 2.85 -4.13
N GLY A 181 -2.63 3.98 -4.48
CA GLY A 181 -1.94 4.94 -5.30
C GLY A 181 -2.63 6.30 -5.31
N HIS A 182 -1.84 7.34 -5.48
CA HIS A 182 -2.32 8.71 -5.65
C HIS A 182 -2.02 9.20 -7.07
N SER A 183 -2.95 9.97 -7.65
CA SER A 183 -2.71 10.63 -8.95
C SER A 183 -2.27 9.64 -10.04
N GLY A 184 -1.13 9.90 -10.68
CA GLY A 184 -0.53 9.00 -11.67
C GLY A 184 -0.27 7.58 -11.17
N GLY A 185 -0.19 7.37 -9.84
CA GLY A 185 -0.04 6.05 -9.23
C GLY A 185 -1.17 5.08 -9.53
N GLY A 186 -2.37 5.57 -9.85
CA GLY A 186 -3.47 4.73 -10.33
C GLY A 186 -3.15 3.96 -11.60
N SER A 187 -2.24 4.48 -12.44
CA SER A 187 -1.78 3.78 -13.64
C SER A 187 -1.03 2.49 -13.34
N PHE A 188 -0.32 2.41 -12.19
CA PHE A 188 0.28 1.17 -11.69
C PHE A 188 -0.81 0.15 -11.30
N ILE A 189 -1.85 0.59 -10.58
CA ILE A 189 -2.94 -0.29 -10.15
C ILE A 189 -3.65 -0.87 -11.38
N PHE A 190 -4.04 -0.04 -12.35
CA PHE A 190 -4.67 -0.53 -13.59
C PHE A 190 -3.70 -1.40 -14.40
N GLY A 191 -2.40 -1.07 -14.41
CA GLY A 191 -1.39 -1.92 -15.04
C GLY A 191 -1.35 -3.32 -14.41
N PHE A 192 -1.45 -3.44 -13.08
CA PHE A 192 -1.57 -4.72 -12.42
C PHE A 192 -2.88 -5.44 -12.77
N LEU A 193 -4.01 -4.73 -12.76
CA LEU A 193 -5.31 -5.29 -13.15
C LEU A 193 -5.34 -5.77 -14.60
N ASP A 194 -4.65 -5.07 -15.49
CA ASP A 194 -4.53 -5.48 -16.90
C ASP A 194 -3.59 -6.69 -17.07
N ALA A 195 -2.59 -6.85 -16.20
CA ALA A 195 -1.62 -7.93 -16.25
C ALA A 195 -2.15 -9.28 -15.73
N VAL A 196 -3.27 -9.29 -15.03
CA VAL A 196 -3.84 -10.52 -14.45
C VAL A 196 -5.17 -10.85 -15.09
N GLU A 197 -5.44 -12.13 -15.31
CA GLU A 197 -6.75 -12.58 -15.80
C GLU A 197 -7.83 -12.39 -14.74
N LYS A 198 -7.52 -12.78 -13.49
CA LYS A 198 -8.37 -12.61 -12.30
C LYS A 198 -7.55 -11.93 -11.21
N ILE A 199 -8.19 -11.06 -10.42
CA ILE A 199 -7.54 -10.45 -9.26
C ILE A 199 -7.24 -11.55 -8.24
N PRO A 200 -5.96 -11.73 -7.82
CA PRO A 200 -5.57 -12.78 -6.90
C PRO A 200 -6.27 -12.69 -5.54
N ALA A 201 -6.55 -13.83 -4.91
CA ALA A 201 -7.26 -13.91 -3.62
C ALA A 201 -6.49 -13.32 -2.42
N ASN A 202 -5.20 -13.07 -2.56
CA ASN A 202 -4.40 -12.36 -1.57
C ASN A 202 -4.50 -10.84 -1.67
N ILE A 203 -5.02 -10.28 -2.77
CA ILE A 203 -5.39 -8.85 -2.87
C ILE A 203 -6.65 -8.64 -2.03
N GLU A 204 -6.53 -7.93 -0.92
CA GLU A 204 -7.65 -7.69 -0.02
C GLU A 204 -8.22 -6.27 -0.13
N ARG A 205 -7.40 -5.31 -0.60
CA ARG A 205 -7.86 -3.94 -0.80
C ARG A 205 -7.31 -3.35 -2.10
N ILE A 206 -8.15 -2.55 -2.74
CA ILE A 206 -7.74 -1.66 -3.84
C ILE A 206 -8.26 -0.27 -3.49
N ALA A 207 -7.36 0.71 -3.50
CA ALA A 207 -7.70 2.08 -3.15
C ALA A 207 -7.13 3.07 -4.16
N PHE A 208 -8.00 3.89 -4.71
CA PHE A 208 -7.67 4.98 -5.60
C PHE A 208 -7.82 6.31 -4.84
N LEU A 209 -6.70 6.98 -4.58
CA LEU A 209 -6.67 8.28 -3.91
C LEU A 209 -6.54 9.36 -4.98
N ASP A 210 -7.67 9.80 -5.52
CA ASP A 210 -7.77 10.70 -6.67
C ASP A 210 -6.88 10.23 -7.83
N SER A 211 -7.03 8.96 -8.22
CA SER A 211 -6.08 8.26 -9.09
C SER A 211 -6.72 7.30 -10.09
N ASP A 212 -8.03 7.24 -10.18
CA ASP A 212 -8.75 6.30 -11.03
C ASP A 212 -8.93 6.77 -12.49
N TYR A 213 -8.06 7.69 -12.95
CA TYR A 213 -8.03 8.21 -14.34
C TYR A 213 -8.05 7.13 -15.43
N GLY A 214 -7.43 6.00 -15.16
CA GLY A 214 -7.31 4.87 -16.07
C GLY A 214 -8.46 3.88 -16.01
N TYR A 215 -9.54 4.15 -15.24
CA TYR A 215 -10.68 3.26 -15.21
C TYR A 215 -11.39 3.19 -16.57
N GLU A 216 -11.60 1.98 -17.05
CA GLU A 216 -12.34 1.66 -18.28
C GLU A 216 -13.33 0.54 -18.01
N GLU A 217 -14.33 0.39 -18.87
CA GLU A 217 -15.38 -0.62 -18.72
C GLU A 217 -14.83 -2.05 -18.68
N LYS A 218 -13.74 -2.31 -19.38
CA LYS A 218 -13.05 -3.62 -19.35
C LYS A 218 -12.67 -4.11 -17.95
N HIS A 219 -12.51 -3.19 -16.98
CA HIS A 219 -12.16 -3.52 -15.60
C HIS A 219 -13.36 -3.98 -14.77
N LYS A 220 -14.59 -3.67 -15.21
CA LYS A 220 -15.84 -3.93 -14.49
C LYS A 220 -15.97 -5.39 -14.04
N THR A 221 -15.94 -6.31 -14.98
CA THR A 221 -16.16 -7.74 -14.70
C THR A 221 -15.15 -8.28 -13.71
N LYS A 222 -13.89 -7.91 -13.86
CA LYS A 222 -12.80 -8.36 -13.00
C LYS A 222 -12.96 -7.84 -11.57
N ILE A 223 -13.32 -6.58 -11.40
CA ILE A 223 -13.56 -5.97 -10.09
C ILE A 223 -14.80 -6.59 -9.43
N ILE A 224 -15.89 -6.80 -10.16
CA ILE A 224 -17.12 -7.44 -9.65
C ILE A 224 -16.80 -8.86 -9.17
N GLN A 225 -16.10 -9.66 -9.96
CA GLN A 225 -15.71 -11.02 -9.58
C GLN A 225 -14.88 -11.02 -8.30
N TRP A 226 -13.88 -10.15 -8.20
CA TRP A 226 -13.04 -10.02 -7.02
C TRP A 226 -13.84 -9.63 -5.76
N LEU A 227 -14.73 -8.65 -5.86
CA LEU A 227 -15.59 -8.25 -4.74
C LEU A 227 -16.51 -9.38 -4.27
N LYS A 228 -17.00 -10.22 -5.18
CA LYS A 228 -17.83 -11.39 -4.85
C LYS A 228 -17.06 -12.54 -4.19
N GLN A 229 -15.74 -12.63 -4.40
CA GLN A 229 -14.90 -13.73 -3.85
C GLN A 229 -14.82 -13.69 -2.33
N SER A 230 -14.82 -12.50 -1.70
CA SER A 230 -14.67 -12.38 -0.26
C SER A 230 -15.29 -11.10 0.29
N LYS A 231 -16.01 -11.22 1.43
CA LYS A 231 -16.50 -10.06 2.19
C LYS A 231 -15.35 -9.20 2.76
N LYS A 232 -14.10 -9.70 2.75
CA LYS A 232 -12.91 -8.96 3.20
C LYS A 232 -12.38 -8.04 2.11
N ASN A 233 -12.70 -8.30 0.84
CA ASN A 233 -12.24 -7.48 -0.28
C ASN A 233 -12.89 -6.10 -0.22
N LYS A 234 -12.10 -5.03 -0.31
CA LYS A 234 -12.53 -3.64 -0.17
C LYS A 234 -12.05 -2.79 -1.32
N LEU A 235 -12.96 -2.06 -1.93
CA LEU A 235 -12.69 -1.05 -2.94
C LEU A 235 -12.98 0.34 -2.34
N LEU A 236 -11.97 1.21 -2.31
CA LEU A 236 -12.12 2.62 -1.96
C LEU A 236 -11.75 3.49 -3.17
N VAL A 237 -12.57 4.47 -3.47
CA VAL A 237 -12.28 5.51 -4.46
C VAL A 237 -12.54 6.86 -3.82
N LEU A 238 -11.51 7.71 -3.82
CA LEU A 238 -11.59 9.11 -3.42
C LEU A 238 -11.36 9.96 -4.66
N ALA A 239 -12.24 10.92 -4.89
CA ALA A 239 -12.09 11.86 -5.98
C ALA A 239 -12.72 13.22 -5.61
N TYR A 240 -12.34 14.27 -6.32
CA TYR A 240 -13.03 15.56 -6.23
C TYR A 240 -13.57 15.96 -7.60
N ASN A 241 -14.46 16.93 -7.62
CA ASN A 241 -14.96 17.44 -8.88
C ASN A 241 -13.90 18.33 -9.57
N ASP A 242 -13.03 17.67 -10.32
CA ASP A 242 -11.96 18.26 -11.13
C ASP A 242 -12.50 18.86 -12.46
N SER A 243 -13.71 18.46 -12.86
CA SER A 243 -14.33 18.91 -14.12
C SER A 243 -14.71 20.40 -14.14
N VAL A 244 -14.81 21.02 -12.97
CA VAL A 244 -15.14 22.46 -12.85
C VAL A 244 -13.91 23.34 -12.67
N VAL A 245 -12.72 22.74 -12.58
CA VAL A 245 -11.46 23.46 -12.32
C VAL A 245 -10.95 24.09 -13.61
N ILE A 246 -10.67 25.39 -13.54
CA ILE A 246 -9.94 26.11 -14.59
C ILE A 246 -8.54 26.41 -14.10
N TYR A 247 -7.54 25.94 -14.84
CA TYR A 247 -6.13 26.16 -14.53
C TYR A 247 -5.44 26.80 -15.75
N ASN A 248 -4.79 27.95 -15.51
CA ASN A 248 -4.17 28.75 -16.59
C ASN A 248 -5.13 29.03 -17.76
N GLY A 249 -6.39 29.36 -17.45
CA GLY A 249 -7.42 29.71 -18.43
C GLY A 249 -8.00 28.53 -19.23
N LYS A 250 -7.68 27.29 -18.85
CA LYS A 250 -8.18 26.08 -19.53
C LYS A 250 -8.77 25.10 -18.51
N PRO A 251 -9.75 24.26 -18.93
CA PRO A 251 -10.21 23.15 -18.10
C PRO A 251 -9.03 22.26 -17.68
N LEU A 252 -8.97 21.91 -16.38
CA LEU A 252 -7.91 21.05 -15.83
C LEU A 252 -7.91 19.65 -16.47
N VAL A 253 -9.10 19.14 -16.78
CA VAL A 253 -9.30 17.80 -17.36
C VAL A 253 -10.26 17.90 -18.56
N SER A 254 -10.18 16.94 -19.47
CA SER A 254 -11.19 16.80 -20.52
C SER A 254 -12.53 16.34 -19.93
N PRO A 255 -13.67 16.48 -20.66
CA PRO A 255 -14.99 16.11 -20.13
C PRO A 255 -15.11 14.67 -19.61
N THR A 256 -14.27 13.75 -20.09
CA THR A 256 -14.26 12.33 -19.70
C THR A 256 -12.94 11.88 -19.10
N GLY A 257 -12.02 12.82 -18.82
CA GLY A 257 -10.63 12.51 -18.45
C GLY A 257 -10.35 12.52 -16.96
N GLY A 258 -11.13 13.25 -16.16
CA GLY A 258 -10.88 13.46 -14.74
C GLY A 258 -11.35 12.32 -13.84
N THR A 259 -10.89 12.34 -12.59
CA THR A 259 -11.28 11.35 -11.59
C THR A 259 -12.75 11.46 -11.21
N TRP A 260 -13.33 12.66 -11.23
CA TRP A 260 -14.77 12.83 -11.05
C TRP A 260 -15.61 12.03 -12.05
N TYR A 261 -15.26 12.12 -13.32
CA TYR A 261 -15.95 11.36 -14.36
C TYR A 261 -15.71 9.85 -14.21
N ARG A 262 -14.45 9.45 -14.00
CA ARG A 262 -14.05 8.04 -13.93
C ARG A 262 -14.63 7.32 -12.72
N SER A 263 -14.67 7.96 -11.58
CA SER A 263 -15.32 7.43 -10.37
C SER A 263 -16.83 7.23 -10.57
N ARG A 264 -17.49 8.18 -11.19
CA ARG A 264 -18.93 8.07 -11.52
C ARG A 264 -19.20 6.98 -12.56
N LEU A 265 -18.31 6.82 -13.54
CA LEU A 265 -18.38 5.71 -14.50
C LEU A 265 -18.22 4.37 -13.77
N MET A 266 -17.23 4.25 -12.88
CA MET A 266 -17.01 3.05 -12.08
C MET A 266 -18.24 2.74 -11.21
N GLN A 267 -18.81 3.73 -10.55
CA GLN A 267 -20.01 3.57 -9.73
C GLN A 267 -21.18 3.05 -10.58
N ARG A 268 -21.47 3.66 -11.75
CA ARG A 268 -22.53 3.19 -12.66
C ARG A 268 -22.31 1.75 -13.11
N ASN A 269 -21.10 1.41 -13.52
CA ASN A 269 -20.75 0.06 -13.99
C ASN A 269 -20.91 -0.99 -12.88
N LEU A 270 -20.53 -0.64 -11.64
CA LEU A 270 -20.67 -1.54 -10.49
C LEU A 270 -22.12 -1.65 -10.02
N SER A 271 -22.97 -0.64 -10.28
CA SER A 271 -24.40 -0.68 -9.95
C SER A 271 -25.18 -1.75 -10.73
N GLU A 272 -24.64 -2.24 -11.82
CA GLU A 272 -25.24 -3.37 -12.55
C GLU A 272 -25.20 -4.69 -11.76
N ALA A 273 -24.26 -4.80 -10.80
CA ALA A 273 -24.08 -6.02 -10.00
C ALA A 273 -24.35 -5.85 -8.51
N PHE A 274 -24.37 -4.60 -8.02
CA PHE A 274 -24.49 -4.29 -6.60
C PHE A 274 -25.45 -3.14 -6.36
N ALA A 275 -26.37 -3.27 -5.41
CA ALA A 275 -27.21 -2.17 -4.96
C ALA A 275 -26.37 -1.16 -4.17
N PHE A 276 -26.35 0.08 -4.59
CA PHE A 276 -25.70 1.19 -3.90
C PHE A 276 -26.69 1.98 -3.08
N THR A 277 -26.26 2.39 -1.89
CA THR A 277 -26.84 3.51 -1.15
C THR A 277 -26.02 4.75 -1.42
N SER A 278 -26.66 5.89 -1.50
CA SER A 278 -26.01 7.18 -1.74
C SER A 278 -26.42 8.17 -0.68
N ASP A 279 -25.48 8.84 -0.09
CA ASP A 279 -25.67 9.94 0.86
C ASP A 279 -24.93 11.17 0.32
N ALA A 280 -25.46 12.37 0.60
CA ALA A 280 -24.86 13.62 0.14
C ALA A 280 -25.07 14.72 1.17
N ASP A 281 -23.96 15.32 1.59
CA ASP A 281 -23.95 16.56 2.37
C ASP A 281 -23.49 17.77 1.53
N THR A 282 -23.16 18.88 2.17
CA THR A 282 -22.69 20.09 1.50
C THR A 282 -21.33 19.89 0.81
N ALA A 283 -20.48 19.00 1.32
CA ALA A 283 -19.09 18.81 0.88
C ALA A 283 -18.87 17.57 0.03
N PHE A 284 -19.63 16.49 0.25
CA PHE A 284 -19.39 15.19 -0.35
C PHE A 284 -20.65 14.54 -0.94
N ILE A 285 -20.43 13.61 -1.85
CA ILE A 285 -21.36 12.55 -2.24
C ILE A 285 -20.67 11.23 -1.92
N THR A 286 -21.31 10.38 -1.14
CA THR A 286 -20.78 9.06 -0.78
C THR A 286 -21.68 7.98 -1.34
N HIS A 287 -21.10 7.06 -2.10
CA HIS A 287 -21.77 5.86 -2.58
C HIS A 287 -21.20 4.64 -1.87
N GLU A 288 -22.07 3.81 -1.30
CA GLU A 288 -21.66 2.58 -0.62
C GLU A 288 -22.44 1.36 -1.12
N ALA A 289 -21.77 0.21 -1.21
CA ALA A 289 -22.39 -1.06 -1.50
C ALA A 289 -21.75 -2.20 -0.70
N LEU A 290 -22.43 -3.36 -0.67
CA LEU A 290 -21.95 -4.57 -0.02
C LEU A 290 -21.55 -4.34 1.46
N LYS A 291 -22.37 -3.59 2.21
CA LYS A 291 -22.09 -3.26 3.63
C LYS A 291 -20.69 -2.63 3.82
N GLY A 292 -20.34 -1.68 2.98
CA GLY A 292 -19.07 -0.94 3.03
C GLY A 292 -17.84 -1.68 2.46
N GLN A 293 -18.05 -2.74 1.66
CA GLN A 293 -16.96 -3.28 0.83
C GLN A 293 -16.59 -2.33 -0.30
N ILE A 294 -17.56 -1.64 -0.85
CA ILE A 294 -17.36 -0.59 -1.86
C ILE A 294 -17.69 0.74 -1.20
N LYS A 295 -16.77 1.67 -1.30
CA LYS A 295 -16.98 3.06 -0.88
C LYS A 295 -16.36 4.00 -1.90
N ILE A 296 -17.18 4.88 -2.46
CA ILE A 296 -16.78 5.91 -3.41
C ILE A 296 -17.16 7.25 -2.79
N ILE A 297 -16.19 8.09 -2.52
CA ILE A 297 -16.38 9.41 -1.89
C ILE A 297 -15.96 10.47 -2.89
N LEU A 298 -16.91 11.28 -3.29
CA LEU A 298 -16.76 12.34 -4.29
C LEU A 298 -16.89 13.70 -3.61
N LYS A 299 -15.77 14.44 -3.51
CA LYS A 299 -15.80 15.81 -2.98
C LYS A 299 -16.43 16.74 -3.97
N LYS A 300 -17.49 17.43 -3.57
CA LYS A 300 -18.07 18.55 -4.29
C LYS A 300 -17.06 19.71 -4.38
N ASN A 301 -17.10 20.47 -5.45
CA ASN A 301 -16.14 21.56 -5.69
C ASN A 301 -16.83 22.79 -6.33
N PRO A 302 -17.76 23.43 -5.63
CA PRO A 302 -18.47 24.59 -6.18
C PRO A 302 -17.55 25.79 -6.44
N GLY A 303 -16.41 25.87 -5.75
CA GLY A 303 -15.43 26.95 -5.91
C GLY A 303 -14.38 26.73 -7.00
N GLY A 304 -14.38 25.60 -7.71
CA GLY A 304 -13.40 25.32 -8.77
C GLY A 304 -11.95 25.21 -8.26
N LEU A 305 -11.73 24.85 -7.00
CA LEU A 305 -10.40 24.73 -6.39
C LEU A 305 -9.73 23.40 -6.76
N ILE A 306 -8.42 23.32 -6.59
CA ILE A 306 -7.66 22.09 -6.77
C ILE A 306 -7.52 21.38 -5.42
N TYR A 307 -8.25 20.27 -5.24
CA TYR A 307 -8.21 19.46 -4.02
C TYR A 307 -7.42 18.14 -4.19
N HIS A 308 -6.61 18.05 -5.23
CA HIS A 308 -5.93 16.83 -5.63
C HIS A 308 -5.07 16.20 -4.52
N THR A 309 -4.17 16.99 -3.94
CA THR A 309 -3.26 16.53 -2.87
C THR A 309 -3.97 16.35 -1.54
N GLU A 310 -4.98 17.18 -1.26
CA GLU A 310 -5.76 17.12 -0.02
C GLU A 310 -6.53 15.81 0.15
N GLN A 311 -6.83 15.11 -0.96
CA GLN A 311 -7.45 13.78 -0.90
C GLN A 311 -6.58 12.77 -0.11
N VAL A 312 -5.27 12.93 -0.13
CA VAL A 312 -4.31 12.08 0.60
C VAL A 312 -3.93 12.71 1.92
N GLU A 313 -3.57 14.00 1.89
CA GLU A 313 -3.08 14.77 3.02
C GLU A 313 -4.04 14.74 4.21
N ARG A 314 -5.34 14.91 3.94
CA ARG A 314 -6.38 15.00 4.97
C ARG A 314 -6.93 13.62 5.31
N ASN A 315 -6.05 12.72 5.77
CA ASN A 315 -6.34 11.37 6.27
C ASN A 315 -6.81 10.36 5.20
N GLY A 316 -6.65 10.66 3.91
CA GLY A 316 -7.13 9.78 2.85
C GLY A 316 -6.40 8.44 2.78
N PHE A 317 -5.08 8.43 3.01
CA PHE A 317 -4.33 7.18 3.06
C PHE A 317 -4.75 6.32 4.27
N ILE A 318 -4.97 6.94 5.45
CA ILE A 318 -5.50 6.24 6.64
C ILE A 318 -6.87 5.62 6.32
N LEU A 319 -7.76 6.39 5.69
CA LEU A 319 -9.08 5.89 5.27
C LEU A 319 -8.96 4.69 4.34
N SER A 320 -7.98 4.70 3.41
CA SER A 320 -7.79 3.60 2.46
C SER A 320 -7.48 2.27 3.15
N LEU A 321 -6.83 2.32 4.29
CA LEU A 321 -6.49 1.14 5.08
C LEU A 321 -7.63 0.73 6.02
N PHE A 322 -8.38 1.69 6.54
CA PHE A 322 -9.39 1.45 7.57
C PHE A 322 -10.85 1.46 7.08
N SER A 323 -11.12 1.84 5.83
CA SER A 323 -12.48 1.77 5.28
C SER A 323 -13.11 0.39 5.48
N GLY A 324 -14.32 0.34 6.02
CA GLY A 324 -15.03 -0.90 6.33
C GLY A 324 -14.42 -1.72 7.48
N THR A 325 -13.63 -1.09 8.37
CA THR A 325 -13.13 -1.66 9.63
C THR A 325 -13.69 -0.88 10.82
N LYS A 326 -13.52 -1.40 12.03
CA LYS A 326 -13.90 -0.71 13.29
C LYS A 326 -13.13 0.60 13.51
N PHE A 327 -11.98 0.80 12.87
CA PHE A 327 -11.17 2.02 12.97
C PHE A 327 -11.68 3.13 12.07
N ASN A 328 -12.56 2.85 11.09
CA ASN A 328 -13.25 3.87 10.31
C ASN A 328 -14.34 4.55 11.15
N ASN A 329 -13.95 5.34 12.11
CA ASN A 329 -14.81 6.00 13.07
C ASN A 329 -14.25 7.39 13.42
N LYS A 330 -15.14 8.39 13.55
CA LYS A 330 -14.79 9.79 13.90
C LYS A 330 -14.00 9.91 15.21
N LYS A 331 -14.08 8.91 16.10
CA LYS A 331 -13.25 8.84 17.31
C LYS A 331 -11.74 8.80 16.99
N TYR A 332 -11.35 8.22 15.86
CA TYR A 332 -9.97 8.02 15.49
C TYR A 332 -9.51 9.02 14.45
N PHE A 333 -10.31 9.26 13.44
CA PHE A 333 -10.02 10.23 12.40
C PHE A 333 -11.29 10.59 11.62
N THR A 334 -11.25 11.73 10.95
CA THR A 334 -12.25 12.15 9.97
C THR A 334 -11.54 12.36 8.63
N TYR A 335 -12.06 11.73 7.58
CA TYR A 335 -11.58 11.98 6.23
C TYR A 335 -11.84 13.45 5.86
N PHE A 336 -10.87 14.08 5.26
CA PHE A 336 -10.85 15.49 4.94
C PHE A 336 -10.91 16.42 6.15
N GLY A 337 -10.68 15.89 7.38
CA GLY A 337 -10.49 16.62 8.62
C GLY A 337 -9.02 17.01 8.87
N ASP A 338 -8.70 17.43 10.07
CA ASP A 338 -7.33 17.75 10.47
C ASP A 338 -6.44 16.50 10.40
N ARG A 339 -5.13 16.70 10.19
CA ARG A 339 -4.13 15.63 10.11
C ARG A 339 -3.97 14.97 11.48
N VAL A 340 -4.59 13.81 11.68
CA VAL A 340 -4.48 13.06 12.95
C VAL A 340 -3.09 12.45 13.18
N TYR A 341 -2.26 12.46 12.17
CA TYR A 341 -0.90 11.91 12.16
C TYR A 341 0.20 12.98 12.35
N GLU A 342 -0.15 14.23 12.61
CA GLU A 342 0.80 15.35 12.75
C GLU A 342 1.94 15.04 13.72
N HIS A 343 1.62 14.43 14.87
CA HIS A 343 2.59 13.99 15.87
C HIS A 343 3.58 12.90 15.37
N TRP A 344 3.26 12.25 14.26
CA TRP A 344 4.06 11.18 13.68
C TRP A 344 4.96 11.66 12.53
N ILE A 345 4.89 12.94 12.19
CA ILE A 345 5.79 13.56 11.22
C ILE A 345 7.18 13.70 11.86
N LYS A 346 8.20 13.22 11.17
CA LYS A 346 9.59 13.32 11.60
C LYS A 346 10.19 14.65 11.13
N ASP A 347 11.16 15.15 11.87
CA ASP A 347 12.02 16.27 11.48
C ASP A 347 12.96 15.87 10.33
#